data_2d19f9494361c19253c29278fb6e2a69
#
_entry.id   2d19f9494361c19253c29278fb6e2a69
#
_cell.length_a   1.000
_cell.length_b   1.000
_cell.length_c   1.000
_cell.angle_alpha   90.00
_cell.angle_beta   90.00
_cell.angle_gamma   90.00
#
_symmetry.space_group_name_H-M   'P 1'
#
loop_
_entity.id
_entity.type
_entity.pdbx_description
1 polymer ?
#
loop_
_entity_poly.entity_id
_entity_poly.type
_entity_poly.pdbx_seq_one_letter_code
_entity_poly.pdbx_strand_id
1 'polypeptide(L)'
;MSKQFIRAAVAFCAVLLAVPAVSASAMHVMEGYLSPGWCVLWGVLCIPFLIWGGIDMSRRINSGGSVKLLLALAGAFVFIISSLKIPSVTGSCSHPTGTGLGAVLFGAPVMSVLGIIVLLFQALLLGHGGLTTLGANTFSMAVAGPFLSWGLYALLKKLKAPAAVSVFLAATLGDLFTYVVTSFQLAMCHSDGNFAFVLGKFMLVFAPTQLPIAIAEGILSVMIFNIIEKYCGRELKFLGVLVERRAVL
;
A
#
# COMPACT_ATOMS: atom_id res chain seq x y z
N MET A 1 15.60 24.16 -19.34
CA MET A 1 15.64 24.18 -17.87
C MET A 1 16.66 25.21 -17.41
N SER A 2 16.29 26.12 -16.52
CA SER A 2 17.21 27.13 -16.03
C SER A 2 18.32 26.51 -15.17
N LYS A 3 19.56 27.07 -15.24
CA LYS A 3 20.67 26.63 -14.39
C LYS A 3 20.35 26.68 -12.88
N GLN A 4 19.43 27.56 -12.49
CA GLN A 4 18.92 27.65 -11.11
C GLN A 4 18.07 26.47 -10.71
N PHE A 5 17.21 25.96 -11.60
CA PHE A 5 16.39 24.76 -11.33
C PHE A 5 17.26 23.50 -11.14
N ILE A 6 18.29 23.34 -11.99
CA ILE A 6 19.24 22.21 -11.85
C ILE A 6 20.00 22.30 -10.52
N ARG A 7 20.47 23.49 -10.13
CA ARG A 7 21.17 23.71 -8.86
C ARG A 7 20.26 23.44 -7.66
N ALA A 8 18.99 23.86 -7.71
CA ALA A 8 18.02 23.59 -6.66
C ALA A 8 17.69 22.10 -6.56
N ALA A 9 17.53 21.41 -7.68
CA ALA A 9 17.30 19.97 -7.71
C ALA A 9 18.51 19.18 -7.17
N VAL A 10 19.73 19.55 -7.57
CA VAL A 10 20.97 18.93 -7.06
C VAL A 10 21.15 19.20 -5.57
N ALA A 11 20.90 20.43 -5.10
CA ALA A 11 20.96 20.75 -3.67
C ALA A 11 19.91 19.98 -2.87
N PHE A 12 18.70 19.84 -3.38
CA PHE A 12 17.63 19.05 -2.76
C PHE A 12 18.01 17.56 -2.68
N CYS A 13 18.53 16.98 -3.76
CA CYS A 13 19.04 15.61 -3.76
C CYS A 13 20.23 15.42 -2.80
N ALA A 14 21.15 16.38 -2.74
CA ALA A 14 22.29 16.34 -1.82
C ALA A 14 21.85 16.41 -0.36
N VAL A 15 20.83 17.21 -0.03
CA VAL A 15 20.23 17.25 1.31
C VAL A 15 19.55 15.93 1.65
N LEU A 16 18.83 15.32 0.71
CA LEU A 16 18.22 14.00 0.91
C LEU A 16 19.26 12.89 1.14
N LEU A 17 20.41 12.96 0.47
CA LEU A 17 21.50 11.99 0.62
C LEU A 17 22.35 12.25 1.89
N ALA A 18 22.36 13.47 2.42
CA ALA A 18 23.12 13.86 3.60
C ALA A 18 22.37 13.59 4.92
N VAL A 19 21.08 13.21 4.89
CA VAL A 19 20.35 12.78 6.08
C VAL A 19 20.97 11.46 6.54
N PRO A 20 21.62 11.40 7.71
CA PRO A 20 22.14 10.13 8.23
C PRO A 20 20.98 9.14 8.30
N ALA A 21 21.25 7.89 7.88
CA ALA A 21 20.32 6.80 8.04
C ALA A 21 20.15 6.51 9.55
N VAL A 22 19.38 7.34 10.22
CA VAL A 22 18.89 7.05 11.58
C VAL A 22 18.08 5.77 11.41
N SER A 23 18.31 4.80 12.29
CA SER A 23 17.52 3.57 12.37
C SER A 23 16.08 3.95 12.66
N ALA A 24 15.36 4.41 11.65
CA ALA A 24 14.01 4.88 11.77
C ALA A 24 13.12 3.65 11.91
N SER A 25 12.42 3.55 13.04
CA SER A 25 11.33 2.60 13.18
C SER A 25 10.30 2.90 12.09
N ALA A 26 10.21 2.02 11.10
CA ALA A 26 9.34 2.22 9.96
C ALA A 26 7.88 1.95 10.33
N MET A 27 6.93 2.46 9.51
CA MET A 27 5.51 2.07 9.59
C MET A 27 5.34 0.55 9.40
N HIS A 28 6.25 -0.10 8.67
CA HIS A 28 6.42 -1.55 8.76
C HIS A 28 6.95 -1.93 10.13
N VAL A 29 6.30 -2.91 10.74
CA VAL A 29 6.77 -3.46 12.01
C VAL A 29 8.13 -4.11 11.79
N MET A 30 9.16 -3.58 12.47
CA MET A 30 10.54 -4.03 12.33
C MET A 30 10.76 -5.40 12.97
N GLU A 31 11.87 -6.05 12.55
CA GLU A 31 12.31 -7.31 13.12
C GLU A 31 12.44 -7.21 14.66
N GLY A 32 11.87 -8.20 15.36
CA GLY A 32 11.91 -8.25 16.82
C GLY A 32 10.96 -7.29 17.57
N TYR A 33 10.18 -6.48 16.86
CA TYR A 33 9.28 -5.50 17.50
C TYR A 33 7.97 -6.13 18.01
N LEU A 34 7.58 -7.29 17.50
CA LEU A 34 6.46 -8.08 18.00
C LEU A 34 6.98 -9.34 18.70
N SER A 35 6.32 -9.75 19.77
CA SER A 35 6.63 -11.02 20.40
C SER A 35 6.27 -12.19 19.47
N PRO A 36 6.94 -13.34 19.56
CA PRO A 36 6.73 -14.47 18.64
C PRO A 36 5.27 -14.92 18.51
N GLY A 37 4.50 -14.88 19.61
CA GLY A 37 3.08 -15.24 19.58
C GLY A 37 2.26 -14.32 18.67
N TRP A 38 2.49 -13.01 18.70
CA TRP A 38 1.82 -12.07 17.81
C TRP A 38 2.26 -12.23 16.36
N CYS A 39 3.55 -12.53 16.13
CA CYS A 39 4.05 -12.82 14.76
C CYS A 39 3.32 -14.02 14.14
N VAL A 40 3.18 -15.11 14.90
CA VAL A 40 2.47 -16.31 14.46
C VAL A 40 0.97 -16.02 14.23
N LEU A 41 0.32 -15.32 15.16
CA LEU A 41 -1.10 -14.98 15.05
C LEU A 41 -1.39 -14.22 13.74
N TRP A 42 -0.66 -13.13 13.47
CA TRP A 42 -0.87 -12.34 12.26
C TRP A 42 -0.52 -13.11 11.00
N GLY A 43 0.51 -13.97 11.05
CA GLY A 43 0.84 -14.88 9.94
C GLY A 43 -0.28 -15.84 9.61
N VAL A 44 -0.84 -16.49 10.62
CA VAL A 44 -1.98 -17.42 10.45
C VAL A 44 -3.22 -16.71 9.91
N LEU A 45 -3.50 -15.50 10.39
CA LEU A 45 -4.63 -14.69 9.90
C LEU A 45 -4.50 -14.30 8.42
N CYS A 46 -3.28 -14.25 7.87
CA CYS A 46 -3.09 -13.98 6.44
C CYS A 46 -3.40 -15.17 5.53
N ILE A 47 -3.29 -16.41 6.04
CA ILE A 47 -3.37 -17.65 5.21
C ILE A 47 -4.63 -17.70 4.33
N PRO A 48 -5.85 -17.48 4.84
CA PRO A 48 -7.06 -17.59 4.00
C PRO A 48 -7.07 -16.58 2.86
N PHE A 49 -6.56 -15.35 3.08
CA PHE A 49 -6.48 -14.31 2.06
C PHE A 49 -5.42 -14.63 1.01
N LEU A 50 -4.28 -15.20 1.41
CA LEU A 50 -3.23 -15.64 0.51
C LEU A 50 -3.68 -16.82 -0.37
N ILE A 51 -4.42 -17.78 0.20
CA ILE A 51 -4.99 -18.90 -0.57
C ILE A 51 -5.99 -18.35 -1.61
N TRP A 52 -6.94 -17.52 -1.17
CA TRP A 52 -7.90 -16.90 -2.08
C TRP A 52 -7.20 -16.09 -3.17
N GLY A 53 -6.28 -15.24 -2.78
CA GLY A 53 -5.50 -14.41 -3.70
C GLY A 53 -4.67 -15.23 -4.69
N GLY A 54 -4.06 -16.34 -4.24
CA GLY A 54 -3.31 -17.25 -5.11
C GLY A 54 -4.17 -17.89 -6.20
N ILE A 55 -5.38 -18.32 -5.83
CA ILE A 55 -6.35 -18.87 -6.78
C ILE A 55 -6.79 -17.80 -7.80
N ASP A 56 -7.15 -16.60 -7.34
CA ASP A 56 -7.61 -15.53 -8.22
C ASP A 56 -6.47 -15.01 -9.12
N MET A 57 -5.28 -14.84 -8.58
CA MET A 57 -4.08 -14.44 -9.31
C MET A 57 -3.72 -15.45 -10.42
N SER A 58 -3.77 -16.76 -10.10
CA SER A 58 -3.51 -17.82 -11.08
C SER A 58 -4.50 -17.76 -12.26
N ARG A 59 -5.78 -17.54 -11.97
CA ARG A 59 -6.82 -17.38 -13.01
C ARG A 59 -6.51 -16.18 -13.92
N ARG A 60 -6.11 -15.04 -13.35
CA ARG A 60 -5.78 -13.81 -14.10
C ARG A 60 -4.50 -13.96 -14.92
N ILE A 61 -3.50 -14.63 -14.37
CA ILE A 61 -2.25 -14.93 -15.11
C ILE A 61 -2.52 -15.79 -16.34
N ASN A 62 -3.44 -16.73 -16.25
CA ASN A 62 -3.77 -17.63 -17.36
C ASN A 62 -4.69 -16.99 -18.42
N SER A 63 -5.25 -15.82 -18.15
CA SER A 63 -6.18 -15.14 -19.07
C SER A 63 -5.54 -14.33 -20.20
N GLY A 64 -4.24 -14.01 -20.12
CA GLY A 64 -3.54 -13.32 -21.22
C GLY A 64 -2.22 -12.64 -20.79
N GLY A 65 -1.34 -12.43 -21.79
CA GLY A 65 0.00 -11.88 -21.57
C GLY A 65 0.01 -10.42 -21.10
N SER A 66 -0.91 -9.59 -21.59
CA SER A 66 -1.01 -8.17 -21.20
C SER A 66 -1.43 -7.98 -19.74
N VAL A 67 -2.28 -8.87 -19.21
CA VAL A 67 -2.67 -8.86 -17.79
C VAL A 67 -1.48 -9.22 -16.89
N LYS A 68 -0.63 -10.18 -17.33
CA LYS A 68 0.62 -10.52 -16.60
C LYS A 68 1.55 -9.32 -16.49
N LEU A 69 1.73 -8.60 -17.59
CA LEU A 69 2.58 -7.40 -17.61
C LEU A 69 2.03 -6.32 -16.68
N LEU A 70 0.73 -6.06 -16.74
CA LEU A 70 0.10 -5.06 -15.89
C LEU A 70 0.19 -5.43 -14.41
N LEU A 71 0.06 -6.72 -14.07
CA LEU A 71 0.24 -7.24 -12.71
C LEU A 71 1.70 -7.06 -12.23
N ALA A 72 2.67 -7.36 -13.08
CA ALA A 72 4.09 -7.17 -12.76
C ALA A 72 4.43 -5.68 -12.55
N LEU A 73 3.88 -4.79 -13.39
CA LEU A 73 4.03 -3.34 -13.25
C LEU A 73 3.38 -2.82 -11.95
N ALA A 74 2.22 -3.37 -11.57
CA ALA A 74 1.59 -3.02 -10.30
C ALA A 74 2.46 -3.46 -9.10
N GLY A 75 3.06 -4.64 -9.14
CA GLY A 75 4.00 -5.10 -8.12
C GLY A 75 5.24 -4.22 -8.02
N ALA A 76 5.82 -3.86 -9.16
CA ALA A 76 6.96 -2.94 -9.21
C ALA A 76 6.58 -1.55 -8.67
N PHE A 77 5.41 -1.03 -9.02
CA PHE A 77 4.90 0.24 -8.48
C PHE A 77 4.77 0.20 -6.96
N VAL A 78 4.11 -0.84 -6.43
CA VAL A 78 3.97 -1.03 -4.97
C VAL A 78 5.35 -1.11 -4.31
N PHE A 79 6.29 -1.89 -4.86
CA PHE A 79 7.64 -2.02 -4.33
C PHE A 79 8.37 -0.67 -4.29
N ILE A 80 8.36 0.08 -5.38
CA ILE A 80 9.09 1.36 -5.49
C ILE A 80 8.50 2.38 -4.52
N ILE A 81 7.17 2.56 -4.53
CA ILE A 81 6.54 3.64 -3.78
C ILE A 81 6.60 3.37 -2.26
N SER A 82 6.41 2.13 -1.86
CA SER A 82 6.49 1.73 -0.43
C SER A 82 7.92 1.62 0.09
N SER A 83 8.93 1.68 -0.78
CA SER A 83 10.35 1.78 -0.39
C SER A 83 10.78 3.20 -0.04
N LEU A 84 9.96 4.21 -0.34
CA LEU A 84 10.24 5.61 -0.03
C LEU A 84 10.07 5.84 1.48
N LYS A 85 11.19 5.90 2.20
CA LYS A 85 11.21 6.14 3.65
C LYS A 85 11.19 7.64 3.93
N ILE A 86 10.05 8.17 4.36
CA ILE A 86 9.90 9.57 4.75
C ILE A 86 10.04 9.66 6.27
N PRO A 87 11.05 10.37 6.80
CA PRO A 87 11.22 10.52 8.25
C PRO A 87 9.95 11.08 8.90
N SER A 88 9.52 10.45 9.99
CA SER A 88 8.40 10.88 10.80
C SER A 88 8.90 11.32 12.18
N VAL A 89 7.99 11.75 13.05
CA VAL A 89 8.32 12.15 14.42
C VAL A 89 8.89 10.96 15.21
N THR A 90 9.70 11.25 16.25
CA THR A 90 10.30 10.25 17.15
C THR A 90 11.21 9.20 16.49
N GLY A 91 11.80 9.52 15.32
CA GLY A 91 12.69 8.59 14.62
C GLY A 91 11.97 7.47 13.87
N SER A 92 10.63 7.53 13.73
CA SER A 92 9.87 6.63 12.88
C SER A 92 9.94 7.07 11.41
N CYS A 93 9.48 6.23 10.49
CA CYS A 93 9.27 6.64 9.10
C CYS A 93 7.88 6.24 8.61
N SER A 94 7.35 7.04 7.71
CA SER A 94 6.12 6.80 6.99
C SER A 94 6.41 6.63 5.51
N HIS A 95 5.55 5.93 4.81
CA HIS A 95 5.66 5.74 3.36
C HIS A 95 4.28 5.51 2.75
N PRO A 96 4.08 5.85 1.48
CA PRO A 96 2.88 5.45 0.75
C PRO A 96 2.89 3.93 0.55
N THR A 97 1.71 3.31 0.48
CA THR A 97 1.60 1.86 0.32
C THR A 97 1.58 1.42 -1.15
N GLY A 98 0.94 2.20 -2.00
CA GLY A 98 0.70 1.86 -3.41
C GLY A 98 -0.31 0.73 -3.63
N THR A 99 -0.76 0.09 -2.57
CA THR A 99 -1.62 -1.10 -2.64
C THR A 99 -3.05 -0.77 -3.01
N GLY A 100 -3.51 0.45 -2.73
CA GLY A 100 -4.86 0.91 -3.05
C GLY A 100 -5.15 0.90 -4.55
N LEU A 101 -4.23 1.39 -5.38
CA LEU A 101 -4.36 1.33 -6.84
C LEU A 101 -4.40 -0.12 -7.34
N GLY A 102 -3.51 -0.98 -6.84
CA GLY A 102 -3.50 -2.40 -7.19
C GLY A 102 -4.80 -3.11 -6.82
N ALA A 103 -5.39 -2.76 -5.66
CA ALA A 103 -6.69 -3.29 -5.23
C ALA A 103 -7.84 -2.84 -6.15
N VAL A 104 -7.81 -1.61 -6.66
CA VAL A 104 -8.77 -1.12 -7.65
C VAL A 104 -8.65 -1.90 -8.97
N LEU A 105 -7.42 -2.17 -9.42
CA LEU A 105 -7.17 -2.83 -10.71
C LEU A 105 -7.43 -4.35 -10.68
N PHE A 106 -6.95 -5.02 -9.65
CA PHE A 106 -6.93 -6.49 -9.58
C PHE A 106 -7.78 -7.09 -8.47
N GLY A 107 -8.36 -6.27 -7.62
CA GLY A 107 -9.07 -6.73 -6.43
C GLY A 107 -8.13 -7.03 -5.24
N ALA A 108 -8.70 -6.95 -4.04
CA ALA A 108 -7.95 -7.14 -2.80
C ALA A 108 -7.31 -8.53 -2.64
N PRO A 109 -7.95 -9.65 -3.05
CA PRO A 109 -7.32 -10.96 -2.90
C PRO A 109 -6.01 -11.09 -3.66
N VAL A 110 -5.95 -10.59 -4.90
CA VAL A 110 -4.70 -10.60 -5.70
C VAL A 110 -3.64 -9.74 -5.03
N MET A 111 -4.03 -8.58 -4.47
CA MET A 111 -3.11 -7.70 -3.77
C MET A 111 -2.53 -8.33 -2.50
N SER A 112 -3.23 -9.24 -1.84
CA SER A 112 -2.68 -9.97 -0.69
C SER A 112 -1.44 -10.79 -1.08
N VAL A 113 -1.48 -11.47 -2.23
CA VAL A 113 -0.33 -12.24 -2.74
C VAL A 113 0.77 -11.33 -3.28
N LEU A 114 0.39 -10.32 -4.07
CA LEU A 114 1.37 -9.39 -4.62
C LEU A 114 2.09 -8.63 -3.51
N GLY A 115 1.36 -8.21 -2.49
CA GLY A 115 1.89 -7.47 -1.35
C GLY A 115 2.84 -8.29 -0.48
N ILE A 116 2.56 -9.56 -0.19
CA ILE A 116 3.50 -10.39 0.58
C ILE A 116 4.80 -10.62 -0.20
N ILE A 117 4.74 -10.75 -1.53
CA ILE A 117 5.94 -10.87 -2.38
C ILE A 117 6.76 -9.58 -2.28
N VAL A 118 6.12 -8.41 -2.40
CA VAL A 118 6.79 -7.11 -2.27
C VAL A 118 7.42 -6.96 -0.88
N LEU A 119 6.68 -7.24 0.18
CA LEU A 119 7.15 -7.14 1.57
C LEU A 119 8.33 -8.08 1.85
N LEU A 120 8.31 -9.29 1.28
CA LEU A 120 9.41 -10.23 1.39
C LEU A 120 10.69 -9.67 0.73
N PHE A 121 10.57 -9.12 -0.49
CA PHE A 121 11.71 -8.47 -1.14
C PHE A 121 12.21 -7.25 -0.38
N GLN A 122 11.32 -6.45 0.20
CA GLN A 122 11.70 -5.29 1.02
C GLN A 122 12.45 -5.73 2.29
N ALA A 123 11.98 -6.78 2.97
CA ALA A 123 12.66 -7.31 4.15
C ALA A 123 14.06 -7.84 3.81
N LEU A 124 14.19 -8.59 2.69
CA LEU A 124 15.45 -9.22 2.30
C LEU A 124 16.46 -8.24 1.67
N LEU A 125 16.00 -7.33 0.81
CA LEU A 125 16.91 -6.48 0.01
C LEU A 125 17.12 -5.10 0.64
N LEU A 126 16.14 -4.57 1.37
CA LEU A 126 16.16 -3.20 1.87
C LEU A 126 16.23 -3.12 3.39
N GLY A 127 16.16 -4.25 4.10
CA GLY A 127 16.02 -4.26 5.56
C GLY A 127 14.81 -3.43 6.01
N HIS A 128 13.71 -3.46 5.24
CA HIS A 128 12.50 -2.70 5.49
C HIS A 128 11.39 -3.65 5.98
N GLY A 129 10.97 -3.49 7.24
CA GLY A 129 10.17 -4.47 7.97
C GLY A 129 11.03 -5.59 8.55
N GLY A 130 10.46 -6.77 8.78
CA GLY A 130 11.16 -7.93 9.30
C GLY A 130 10.58 -9.23 8.74
N LEU A 131 11.38 -10.29 8.74
CA LEU A 131 10.94 -11.61 8.33
C LEU A 131 10.01 -12.25 9.38
N THR A 132 10.30 -12.05 10.66
CA THR A 132 9.42 -12.52 11.75
C THR A 132 8.10 -11.75 11.77
N THR A 133 8.13 -10.47 11.45
CA THR A 133 6.95 -9.59 11.41
C THR A 133 6.26 -9.55 10.04
N LEU A 134 6.72 -10.37 9.07
CA LEU A 134 6.17 -10.40 7.71
C LEU A 134 4.65 -10.63 7.70
N GLY A 135 4.14 -11.50 8.59
CA GLY A 135 2.71 -11.75 8.73
C GLY A 135 1.93 -10.51 9.15
N ALA A 136 2.42 -9.75 10.13
CA ALA A 136 1.78 -8.52 10.60
C ALA A 136 1.77 -7.45 9.50
N ASN A 137 2.92 -7.23 8.84
CA ASN A 137 3.05 -6.28 7.74
C ASN A 137 2.17 -6.69 6.54
N THR A 138 2.06 -7.99 6.24
CA THR A 138 1.16 -8.50 5.20
C THR A 138 -0.29 -8.24 5.58
N PHE A 139 -0.68 -8.50 6.81
CA PHE A 139 -2.06 -8.29 7.24
C PHE A 139 -2.47 -6.82 7.14
N SER A 140 -1.65 -5.88 7.60
CA SER A 140 -1.98 -4.45 7.53
C SER A 140 -1.94 -3.92 6.09
N MET A 141 -0.83 -4.10 5.38
CA MET A 141 -0.58 -3.46 4.08
C MET A 141 -1.14 -4.24 2.88
N ALA A 142 -1.12 -5.58 2.93
CA ALA A 142 -1.52 -6.40 1.79
C ALA A 142 -2.92 -7.03 1.93
N VAL A 143 -3.50 -7.03 3.13
CA VAL A 143 -4.87 -7.49 3.35
C VAL A 143 -5.77 -6.32 3.72
N ALA A 144 -5.63 -5.76 4.91
CA ALA A 144 -6.60 -4.80 5.46
C ALA A 144 -6.75 -3.54 4.57
N GLY A 145 -5.65 -2.87 4.23
CA GLY A 145 -5.66 -1.70 3.35
C GLY A 145 -6.32 -1.98 1.99
N PRO A 146 -5.85 -2.98 1.23
CA PRO A 146 -6.44 -3.37 -0.05
C PRO A 146 -7.92 -3.76 0.02
N PHE A 147 -8.36 -4.47 1.06
CA PHE A 147 -9.77 -4.82 1.20
C PHE A 147 -10.66 -3.60 1.43
N LEU A 148 -10.21 -2.62 2.23
CA LEU A 148 -10.92 -1.36 2.36
C LEU A 148 -10.96 -0.61 1.02
N SER A 149 -9.82 -0.47 0.34
CA SER A 149 -9.72 0.20 -0.97
C SER A 149 -10.66 -0.41 -2.00
N TRP A 150 -10.64 -1.74 -2.13
CA TRP A 150 -11.48 -2.48 -3.06
C TRP A 150 -12.97 -2.34 -2.75
N GLY A 151 -13.34 -2.48 -1.48
CA GLY A 151 -14.73 -2.32 -1.02
C GLY A 151 -15.25 -0.90 -1.25
N LEU A 152 -14.45 0.11 -0.92
CA LEU A 152 -14.79 1.51 -1.12
C LEU A 152 -14.91 1.87 -2.61
N TYR A 153 -13.97 1.41 -3.44
CA TYR A 153 -14.07 1.59 -4.89
C TYR A 153 -15.33 0.95 -5.46
N ALA A 154 -15.66 -0.28 -5.05
CA ALA A 154 -16.87 -0.96 -5.49
C ALA A 154 -18.15 -0.24 -5.03
N LEU A 155 -18.16 0.30 -3.82
CA LEU A 155 -19.27 1.10 -3.29
C LEU A 155 -19.46 2.39 -4.09
N LEU A 156 -18.40 3.17 -4.27
CA LEU A 156 -18.43 4.43 -5.01
C LEU A 156 -18.82 4.22 -6.47
N LYS A 157 -18.38 3.13 -7.09
CA LYS A 157 -18.80 2.73 -8.42
C LYS A 157 -20.31 2.44 -8.50
N LYS A 158 -20.87 1.75 -7.49
CA LYS A 158 -22.33 1.53 -7.40
C LYS A 158 -23.09 2.85 -7.24
N LEU A 159 -22.53 3.82 -6.52
CA LEU A 159 -23.07 5.16 -6.34
C LEU A 159 -22.87 6.07 -7.57
N LYS A 160 -22.28 5.54 -8.66
CA LYS A 160 -21.98 6.26 -9.90
C LYS A 160 -21.06 7.47 -9.71
N ALA A 161 -20.19 7.44 -8.69
CA ALA A 161 -19.18 8.48 -8.49
C ALA A 161 -18.16 8.50 -9.66
N PRO A 162 -17.57 9.66 -9.97
CA PRO A 162 -16.50 9.75 -10.97
C PRO A 162 -15.35 8.81 -10.65
N ALA A 163 -14.77 8.16 -11.67
CA ALA A 163 -13.69 7.20 -11.49
C ALA A 163 -12.49 7.79 -10.74
N ALA A 164 -12.08 9.02 -11.08
CA ALA A 164 -10.99 9.72 -10.41
C ALA A 164 -11.25 9.90 -8.89
N VAL A 165 -12.46 10.29 -8.50
CA VAL A 165 -12.85 10.45 -7.09
C VAL A 165 -12.84 9.09 -6.39
N SER A 166 -13.34 8.05 -7.06
CA SER A 166 -13.40 6.69 -6.52
C SER A 166 -12.00 6.12 -6.28
N VAL A 167 -11.08 6.32 -7.23
CA VAL A 167 -9.68 5.89 -7.12
C VAL A 167 -8.95 6.69 -6.04
N PHE A 168 -9.13 8.01 -6.01
CA PHE A 168 -8.54 8.89 -5.00
C PHE A 168 -8.92 8.45 -3.58
N LEU A 169 -10.21 8.33 -3.31
CA LEU A 169 -10.71 7.95 -1.99
C LEU A 169 -10.30 6.51 -1.62
N ALA A 170 -10.34 5.59 -2.56
CA ALA A 170 -9.95 4.21 -2.34
C ALA A 170 -8.46 4.12 -1.95
N ALA A 171 -7.56 4.79 -2.67
CA ALA A 171 -6.13 4.76 -2.39
C ALA A 171 -5.82 5.49 -1.07
N THR A 172 -6.31 6.72 -0.89
CA THR A 172 -6.07 7.53 0.31
C THR A 172 -6.56 6.83 1.58
N LEU A 173 -7.82 6.36 1.58
CA LEU A 173 -8.39 5.74 2.78
C LEU A 173 -7.85 4.33 3.03
N GLY A 174 -7.45 3.60 1.99
CA GLY A 174 -6.76 2.32 2.12
C GLY A 174 -5.39 2.45 2.76
N ASP A 175 -4.61 3.45 2.36
CA ASP A 175 -3.33 3.77 2.97
C ASP A 175 -3.48 4.16 4.45
N LEU A 176 -4.41 5.07 4.74
CA LEU A 176 -4.72 5.44 6.14
C LEU A 176 -5.20 4.26 6.98
N PHE A 177 -5.96 3.36 6.40
CA PHE A 177 -6.43 2.18 7.12
C PHE A 177 -5.30 1.18 7.41
N THR A 178 -4.35 1.04 6.50
CA THR A 178 -3.12 0.25 6.75
C THR A 178 -2.41 0.75 8.01
N TYR A 179 -2.24 2.07 8.13
CA TYR A 179 -1.64 2.73 9.27
C TYR A 179 -2.44 2.51 10.58
N VAL A 180 -3.77 2.61 10.54
CA VAL A 180 -4.63 2.35 11.70
C VAL A 180 -4.47 0.90 12.18
N VAL A 181 -4.47 -0.06 11.25
CA VAL A 181 -4.28 -1.48 11.58
C VAL A 181 -2.90 -1.74 12.16
N THR A 182 -1.84 -1.14 11.60
CA THR A 182 -0.48 -1.27 12.17
C THR A 182 -0.42 -0.70 13.58
N SER A 183 -1.01 0.48 13.82
CA SER A 183 -1.10 1.07 15.16
C SER A 183 -1.83 0.16 16.16
N PHE A 184 -2.90 -0.50 15.69
CA PHE A 184 -3.65 -1.47 16.46
C PHE A 184 -2.81 -2.70 16.81
N GLN A 185 -2.08 -3.26 15.84
CA GLN A 185 -1.17 -4.40 16.04
C GLN A 185 -0.10 -4.10 17.08
N LEU A 186 0.51 -2.92 17.01
CA LEU A 186 1.52 -2.46 17.96
C LEU A 186 0.91 -2.26 19.36
N ALA A 187 -0.28 -1.66 19.43
CA ALA A 187 -0.96 -1.45 20.71
C ALA A 187 -1.33 -2.78 21.38
N MET A 188 -1.77 -3.79 20.62
CA MET A 188 -2.05 -5.14 21.16
C MET A 188 -0.82 -5.79 21.76
N CYS A 189 0.36 -5.55 21.20
CA CYS A 189 1.61 -6.14 21.70
C CYS A 189 2.19 -5.39 22.92
N HIS A 190 1.98 -4.07 23.01
CA HIS A 190 2.69 -3.21 23.96
C HIS A 190 1.78 -2.49 24.98
N SER A 191 0.54 -2.92 25.15
CA SER A 191 -0.44 -2.12 25.91
C SER A 191 -0.38 -2.24 27.43
N ASP A 192 0.40 -3.12 28.03
CA ASP A 192 0.55 -3.28 29.48
C ASP A 192 -0.71 -2.87 30.32
N GLY A 193 -1.90 -3.19 29.82
CA GLY A 193 -3.18 -2.88 30.47
C GLY A 193 -3.88 -1.59 30.06
N ASN A 194 -3.24 -0.67 29.31
CA ASN A 194 -3.88 0.56 28.82
C ASN A 194 -3.88 0.67 27.29
N PHE A 195 -4.64 -0.21 26.66
CA PHE A 195 -4.73 -0.32 25.21
C PHE A 195 -5.09 0.99 24.50
N ALA A 196 -6.12 1.69 24.98
CA ALA A 196 -6.60 2.91 24.29
C ALA A 196 -5.54 4.03 24.29
N PHE A 197 -4.81 4.18 25.37
CA PHE A 197 -3.74 5.18 25.48
C PHE A 197 -2.57 4.84 24.55
N VAL A 198 -2.15 3.58 24.51
CA VAL A 198 -1.04 3.13 23.66
C VAL A 198 -1.43 3.20 22.17
N LEU A 199 -2.65 2.81 21.81
CA LEU A 199 -3.19 2.99 20.45
C LEU A 199 -3.17 4.47 20.04
N GLY A 200 -3.67 5.36 20.90
CA GLY A 200 -3.64 6.81 20.65
C GLY A 200 -2.22 7.34 20.44
N LYS A 201 -1.24 6.88 21.23
CA LYS A 201 0.17 7.25 21.02
C LYS A 201 0.69 6.84 19.64
N PHE A 202 0.49 5.58 19.22
CA PHE A 202 0.95 5.14 17.89
C PHE A 202 0.26 5.91 16.78
N MET A 203 -1.05 6.14 16.90
CA MET A 203 -1.78 6.93 15.92
C MET A 203 -1.26 8.38 15.82
N LEU A 204 -0.95 9.02 16.95
CA LEU A 204 -0.42 10.39 16.97
C LEU A 204 1.01 10.49 16.41
N VAL A 205 1.83 9.46 16.58
CA VAL A 205 3.20 9.43 16.05
C VAL A 205 3.20 9.41 14.53
N PHE A 206 2.29 8.65 13.93
CA PHE A 206 2.27 8.48 12.47
C PHE A 206 1.40 9.53 11.75
N ALA A 207 0.31 9.99 12.34
CA ALA A 207 -0.67 10.85 11.68
C ALA A 207 -0.08 12.09 10.98
N PRO A 208 0.87 12.85 11.58
CA PRO A 208 1.39 14.08 10.96
C PRO A 208 2.04 13.85 9.60
N THR A 209 2.67 12.70 9.41
CA THR A 209 3.33 12.35 8.15
C THR A 209 2.45 11.50 7.25
N GLN A 210 1.66 10.57 7.81
CA GLN A 210 0.85 9.66 7.01
C GLN A 210 -0.34 10.35 6.35
N LEU A 211 -0.95 11.35 6.97
CA LEU A 211 -2.07 12.07 6.36
C LEU A 211 -1.68 12.77 5.04
N PRO A 212 -0.62 13.60 4.99
CA PRO A 212 -0.19 14.18 3.71
C PRO A 212 0.31 13.14 2.70
N ILE A 213 0.97 12.06 3.15
CA ILE A 213 1.43 10.97 2.28
C ILE A 213 0.25 10.25 1.63
N ALA A 214 -0.78 9.91 2.39
CA ALA A 214 -1.97 9.23 1.88
C ALA A 214 -2.70 10.09 0.83
N ILE A 215 -2.79 11.40 1.04
CA ILE A 215 -3.36 12.33 0.05
C ILE A 215 -2.51 12.34 -1.23
N ALA A 216 -1.18 12.41 -1.08
CA ALA A 216 -0.25 12.36 -2.21
C ALA A 216 -0.34 11.02 -2.97
N GLU A 217 -0.46 9.88 -2.25
CA GLU A 217 -0.70 8.57 -2.85
C GLU A 217 -2.02 8.53 -3.63
N GLY A 218 -3.09 9.11 -3.07
CA GLY A 218 -4.37 9.20 -3.76
C GLY A 218 -4.29 9.98 -5.08
N ILE A 219 -3.61 11.14 -5.08
CA ILE A 219 -3.39 11.95 -6.29
C ILE A 219 -2.57 11.19 -7.31
N LEU A 220 -1.46 10.58 -6.89
CA LEU A 220 -0.59 9.78 -7.76
C LEU A 220 -1.34 8.59 -8.35
N SER A 221 -2.15 7.91 -7.54
CA SER A 221 -2.99 6.78 -7.98
C SER A 221 -3.98 7.19 -9.07
N VAL A 222 -4.60 8.36 -8.96
CA VAL A 222 -5.48 8.91 -10.02
C VAL A 222 -4.70 9.20 -11.29
N MET A 223 -3.52 9.82 -11.18
CA MET A 223 -2.68 10.11 -12.35
C MET A 223 -2.30 8.84 -13.10
N ILE A 224 -1.85 7.81 -12.36
CA ILE A 224 -1.47 6.52 -12.95
C ILE A 224 -2.70 5.80 -13.52
N PHE A 225 -3.82 5.81 -12.80
CA PHE A 225 -5.06 5.21 -13.29
C PHE A 225 -5.50 5.81 -14.64
N ASN A 226 -5.45 7.13 -14.79
CA ASN A 226 -5.78 7.81 -16.04
C ASN A 226 -4.84 7.42 -17.19
N ILE A 227 -3.54 7.22 -16.89
CA ILE A 227 -2.57 6.71 -17.87
C ILE A 227 -2.93 5.28 -18.27
N ILE A 228 -3.20 4.40 -17.31
CA ILE A 228 -3.59 3.01 -17.57
C ILE A 228 -4.91 2.96 -18.36
N GLU A 229 -5.89 3.79 -18.01
CA GLU A 229 -7.16 3.89 -18.74
C GLU A 229 -6.95 4.26 -20.21
N LYS A 230 -6.05 5.21 -20.48
CA LYS A 230 -5.73 5.68 -21.83
C LYS A 230 -5.03 4.62 -22.69
N TYR A 231 -4.09 3.86 -22.10
CA TYR A 231 -3.22 2.95 -22.87
C TYR A 231 -3.60 1.48 -22.72
N CYS A 232 -4.24 1.10 -21.61
CA CYS A 232 -4.62 -0.28 -21.27
C CYS A 232 -6.14 -0.43 -21.05
N GLY A 233 -6.95 0.40 -21.72
CA GLY A 233 -8.41 0.40 -21.55
C GLY A 233 -9.09 -0.93 -21.86
N ARG A 234 -8.51 -1.76 -22.74
CA ARG A 234 -8.99 -3.10 -23.03
C ARG A 234 -8.82 -4.04 -21.84
N GLU A 235 -7.66 -3.99 -21.22
CA GLU A 235 -7.32 -4.75 -20.03
C GLU A 235 -8.18 -4.35 -18.84
N LEU A 236 -8.43 -3.06 -18.64
CA LEU A 236 -9.32 -2.55 -17.60
C LEU A 236 -10.78 -3.00 -17.78
N LYS A 237 -11.26 -3.08 -19.02
CA LYS A 237 -12.59 -3.65 -19.32
C LYS A 237 -12.62 -5.13 -19.00
N PHE A 238 -11.60 -5.88 -19.42
CA PHE A 238 -11.45 -7.30 -19.14
C PHE A 238 -11.41 -7.57 -17.62
N LEU A 239 -10.73 -6.73 -16.86
CA LEU A 239 -10.66 -6.81 -15.39
C LEU A 239 -11.95 -6.33 -14.69
N GLY A 240 -12.95 -5.82 -15.46
CA GLY A 240 -14.21 -5.31 -14.92
C GLY A 240 -14.07 -3.98 -14.15
N VAL A 241 -12.93 -3.30 -14.28
CA VAL A 241 -12.68 -1.99 -13.66
C VAL A 241 -13.51 -0.91 -14.35
N LEU A 242 -13.49 -0.88 -15.68
CA LEU A 242 -14.31 0.02 -16.49
C LEU A 242 -15.62 -0.68 -16.89
N VAL A 243 -16.73 0.04 -16.78
CA VAL A 243 -18.01 -0.39 -17.31
C VAL A 243 -18.04 -0.05 -18.81
N GLU A 244 -18.45 -0.97 -19.66
CA GLU A 244 -18.79 -0.61 -21.04
C GLU A 244 -19.88 0.47 -21.02
N ARG A 245 -19.56 1.65 -21.51
CA ARG A 245 -20.62 2.58 -21.92
C ARG A 245 -21.35 1.88 -23.08
N ARG A 246 -22.54 1.34 -22.81
CA ARG A 246 -23.43 0.98 -23.93
C ARG A 246 -23.51 2.22 -24.80
N ALA A 247 -23.01 2.14 -26.03
CA ALA A 247 -23.30 3.12 -27.05
C ALA A 247 -24.82 3.14 -27.16
N VAL A 248 -25.43 4.22 -26.70
CA VAL A 248 -26.83 4.54 -27.02
C VAL A 248 -26.75 4.96 -28.48
N LEU A 249 -27.08 4.00 -29.39
CA LEU A 249 -27.39 4.28 -30.77
C LEU A 249 -28.74 4.97 -30.86
#